data_98149d087952ccbfa77ae5a41849ea72
#
_entry.id   98149d087952ccbfa77ae5a41849ea72
#
_cell.length_a   1.000
_cell.length_b   1.000
_cell.length_c   1.000
_cell.angle_alpha   90.00
_cell.angle_beta   90.00
_cell.angle_gamma   90.00
#
_symmetry.space_group_name_H-M   'P 1'
#
loop_
_entity.id
_entity.type
_entity.pdbx_description
1 polymer ?
#
loop_
_entity_poly.entity_id
_entity_poly.type
_entity_poly.pdbx_seq_one_letter_code
_entity_poly.pdbx_strand_id
1 'polypeptide(L)'
;ENIIVGISIGDLNGIGSEVILKTFEDARMLELCTPVIFANAKIVSFLRKELNIDIAIHGIDKIEQLVVGKINVLNVWREGVNLELGKNDDVVGSYAIKSFVAATKALKDGLVDVLVTAPINKYNIQSEEFKFPGHTDYLDKELEGDALMLMVHDDLRVGLLTDHVP
;
A
#
# COMPACT_ATOMS: atom_id res chain seq x y z
N GLU A 1 17.85 7.56 12.16
CA GLU A 1 17.38 7.83 10.78
C GLU A 1 15.94 7.36 10.68
N ASN A 2 15.04 8.20 10.21
CA ASN A 2 13.61 7.86 10.19
C ASN A 2 13.28 7.16 8.86
N ILE A 3 12.86 5.90 8.92
CA ILE A 3 12.52 5.10 7.74
C ILE A 3 11.19 5.58 7.16
N ILE A 4 11.17 5.92 5.88
CA ILE A 4 9.95 6.27 5.14
C ILE A 4 9.36 5.00 4.53
N VAL A 5 8.17 4.64 4.98
CA VAL A 5 7.47 3.43 4.56
C VAL A 5 6.35 3.80 3.58
N GLY A 6 6.52 3.46 2.30
CA GLY A 6 5.45 3.51 1.32
C GLY A 6 4.46 2.38 1.55
N ILE A 7 3.15 2.70 1.54
CA ILE A 7 2.09 1.71 1.76
C ILE A 7 1.09 1.80 0.62
N SER A 8 0.94 0.73 -0.17
CA SER A 8 -0.13 0.64 -1.14
C SER A 8 -1.44 0.22 -0.47
N ILE A 9 -2.54 0.91 -0.80
CA ILE A 9 -3.83 0.79 -0.07
C ILE A 9 -4.53 -0.55 -0.29
N GLY A 10 -4.24 -1.27 -1.37
CA GLY A 10 -4.90 -2.51 -1.72
C GLY A 10 -6.34 -2.33 -2.19
N ASP A 11 -7.14 -3.39 -2.04
CA ASP A 11 -8.55 -3.38 -2.39
C ASP A 11 -9.34 -2.49 -1.42
N LEU A 12 -9.90 -1.38 -1.92
CA LEU A 12 -10.67 -0.43 -1.11
C LEU A 12 -12.00 -1.02 -0.58
N ASN A 13 -12.53 -2.07 -1.21
CA ASN A 13 -13.70 -2.82 -0.73
C ASN A 13 -13.34 -3.96 0.22
N GLY A 14 -12.04 -4.21 0.43
CA GLY A 14 -11.52 -5.25 1.30
C GLY A 14 -11.06 -4.73 2.67
N ILE A 15 -10.22 -5.52 3.33
CA ILE A 15 -9.76 -5.26 4.71
C ILE A 15 -8.47 -4.44 4.79
N GLY A 16 -7.80 -4.17 3.65
CA GLY A 16 -6.47 -3.56 3.65
C GLY A 16 -6.42 -2.20 4.35
N SER A 17 -7.38 -1.33 4.04
CA SER A 17 -7.49 -0.01 4.67
C SER A 17 -7.68 -0.11 6.19
N GLU A 18 -8.51 -1.05 6.66
CA GLU A 18 -8.74 -1.29 8.09
C GLU A 18 -7.45 -1.73 8.80
N VAL A 19 -6.73 -2.69 8.21
CA VAL A 19 -5.46 -3.19 8.75
C VAL A 19 -4.43 -2.06 8.84
N ILE A 20 -4.28 -1.27 7.79
CA ILE A 20 -3.36 -0.12 7.77
C ILE A 20 -3.71 0.87 8.89
N LEU A 21 -4.97 1.31 8.95
CA LEU A 21 -5.39 2.34 9.90
C LEU A 21 -5.27 1.84 11.35
N LYS A 22 -5.65 0.60 11.64
CA LYS A 22 -5.51 -0.01 12.97
C LYS A 22 -4.05 -0.19 13.40
N THR A 23 -3.14 -0.44 12.46
CA THR A 23 -1.71 -0.51 12.76
C THR A 23 -1.20 0.79 13.38
N PHE A 24 -1.71 1.93 12.93
CA PHE A 24 -1.28 3.24 13.39
C PHE A 24 -2.17 3.86 14.51
N GLU A 25 -3.14 3.12 15.04
CA GLU A 25 -3.81 3.48 16.30
C GLU A 25 -2.80 3.48 17.47
N ASP A 26 -1.80 2.61 17.42
CA ASP A 26 -0.67 2.66 18.33
C ASP A 26 0.34 3.73 17.87
N ALA A 27 0.35 4.86 18.54
CA ALA A 27 1.21 5.99 18.21
C ALA A 27 2.73 5.65 18.23
N ARG A 28 3.13 4.59 18.94
CA ARG A 28 4.52 4.11 18.97
C ARG A 28 5.01 3.66 17.58
N MET A 29 4.10 3.28 16.69
CA MET A 29 4.44 2.96 15.30
C MET A 29 5.07 4.15 14.57
N LEU A 30 4.68 5.37 14.91
CA LEU A 30 5.25 6.61 14.32
C LEU A 30 6.64 6.96 14.89
N GLU A 31 7.06 6.32 15.97
CA GLU A 31 8.45 6.41 16.48
C GLU A 31 9.39 5.51 15.65
N LEU A 32 8.84 4.43 15.05
CA LEU A 32 9.62 3.46 14.27
C LEU A 32 9.76 3.87 12.80
N CYS A 33 8.74 4.55 12.23
CA CYS A 33 8.74 4.93 10.82
C CYS A 33 7.84 6.12 10.53
N THR A 34 7.99 6.68 9.34
CA THR A 34 7.04 7.64 8.76
C THR A 34 6.28 6.97 7.63
N PRO A 35 4.99 6.64 7.82
CA PRO A 35 4.17 6.03 6.77
C PRO A 35 3.72 7.05 5.73
N VAL A 36 3.70 6.63 4.46
CA VAL A 36 3.10 7.32 3.33
C VAL A 36 2.13 6.36 2.65
N ILE A 37 0.84 6.56 2.85
CA ILE A 37 -0.22 5.78 2.23
C ILE A 37 -0.49 6.36 0.84
N PHE A 38 -0.32 5.56 -0.19
CA PHE A 38 -0.60 5.92 -1.58
C PHE A 38 -2.09 5.69 -1.87
N ALA A 39 -2.90 6.74 -1.79
CA ALA A 39 -4.35 6.62 -1.91
C ALA A 39 -5.00 7.98 -2.28
N ASN A 40 -6.09 8.31 -1.63
CA ASN A 40 -6.74 9.61 -1.64
C ASN A 40 -7.15 9.95 -0.21
N ALA A 41 -6.73 11.11 0.28
CA ALA A 41 -6.94 11.51 1.68
C ALA A 41 -8.43 11.60 2.08
N LYS A 42 -9.32 11.98 1.15
CA LYS A 42 -10.77 12.01 1.40
C LYS A 42 -11.33 10.61 1.60
N ILE A 43 -10.90 9.64 0.78
CA ILE A 43 -11.32 8.23 0.89
C ILE A 43 -10.80 7.61 2.19
N VAL A 44 -9.52 7.82 2.51
CA VAL A 44 -8.94 7.33 3.78
C VAL A 44 -9.65 7.97 4.98
N SER A 45 -9.96 9.27 4.91
CA SER A 45 -10.73 9.96 5.96
C SER A 45 -12.17 9.43 6.10
N PHE A 46 -12.81 9.08 4.98
CA PHE A 46 -14.13 8.42 5.00
C PHE A 46 -14.05 7.04 5.65
N LEU A 47 -13.14 6.17 5.20
CA LEU A 47 -12.95 4.82 5.75
C LEU A 47 -12.62 4.84 7.23
N ARG A 48 -11.75 5.75 7.67
CA ARG A 48 -11.44 5.96 9.09
C ARG A 48 -12.68 6.22 9.94
N LYS A 49 -13.59 7.05 9.44
CA LYS A 49 -14.86 7.37 10.13
C LYS A 49 -15.82 6.18 10.16
N GLU A 50 -15.99 5.51 9.03
CA GLU A 50 -16.84 4.31 8.93
C GLU A 50 -16.37 3.19 9.87
N LEU A 51 -15.05 3.05 10.03
CA LEU A 51 -14.43 2.06 10.90
C LEU A 51 -14.32 2.50 12.37
N ASN A 52 -14.74 3.74 12.70
CA ASN A 52 -14.61 4.34 14.05
C ASN A 52 -13.16 4.34 14.57
N ILE A 53 -12.20 4.59 13.70
CA ILE A 53 -10.77 4.66 14.04
C ILE A 53 -10.39 6.13 14.28
N ASP A 54 -9.93 6.45 15.50
CA ASP A 54 -9.57 7.81 15.88
C ASP A 54 -8.06 8.07 15.74
N ILE A 55 -7.63 8.30 14.50
CA ILE A 55 -6.27 8.70 14.18
C ILE A 55 -6.28 9.97 13.31
N ALA A 56 -5.24 10.78 13.41
CA ALA A 56 -5.06 11.92 12.54
C ALA A 56 -4.28 11.51 11.27
N ILE A 57 -4.78 11.89 10.10
CA ILE A 57 -4.08 11.72 8.83
C ILE A 57 -3.67 13.07 8.27
N HIS A 58 -2.56 13.10 7.52
CA HIS A 58 -2.02 14.27 6.86
C HIS A 58 -2.03 14.07 5.34
N GLY A 59 -2.98 14.72 4.65
CA GLY A 59 -3.08 14.64 3.19
C GLY A 59 -2.00 15.47 2.52
N ILE A 60 -1.31 14.90 1.53
CA ILE A 60 -0.29 15.55 0.73
C ILE A 60 -0.53 15.31 -0.77
N ASP A 61 -0.13 16.26 -1.61
CA ASP A 61 -0.22 16.12 -3.07
C ASP A 61 1.13 15.78 -3.72
N LYS A 62 2.22 15.97 -2.97
CA LYS A 62 3.59 15.65 -3.39
C LYS A 62 4.36 15.07 -2.21
N ILE A 63 5.29 14.16 -2.50
CA ILE A 63 6.03 13.45 -1.44
C ILE A 63 6.95 14.39 -0.63
N GLU A 64 7.40 15.50 -1.24
CA GLU A 64 8.20 16.52 -0.57
C GLU A 64 7.44 17.26 0.54
N GLN A 65 6.12 17.11 0.59
CA GLN A 65 5.26 17.67 1.64
C GLN A 65 5.12 16.73 2.85
N LEU A 66 5.81 15.58 2.82
CA LEU A 66 5.81 14.60 3.88
C LEU A 66 6.19 15.24 5.22
N VAL A 67 5.47 14.88 6.27
CA VAL A 67 5.74 15.29 7.65
C VAL A 67 6.13 14.06 8.46
N VAL A 68 7.36 14.09 8.98
CA VAL A 68 7.89 13.04 9.87
C VAL A 68 7.01 12.92 11.12
N GLY A 69 6.76 11.68 11.57
CA GLY A 69 5.94 11.42 12.75
C GLY A 69 4.43 11.59 12.53
N LYS A 70 3.99 11.72 11.27
CA LYS A 70 2.57 11.74 10.91
C LYS A 70 2.23 10.62 9.94
N ILE A 71 0.95 10.24 9.92
CA ILE A 71 0.41 9.33 8.92
C ILE A 71 0.12 10.17 7.67
N ASN A 72 1.02 10.12 6.69
CA ASN A 72 0.86 10.87 5.45
C ASN A 72 0.01 10.07 4.47
N VAL A 73 -0.89 10.75 3.75
CA VAL A 73 -1.67 10.16 2.66
C VAL A 73 -1.39 10.95 1.39
N LEU A 74 -0.64 10.35 0.47
CA LEU A 74 -0.37 10.94 -0.84
C LEU A 74 -1.57 10.75 -1.76
N ASN A 75 -2.10 11.85 -2.29
CA ASN A 75 -3.19 11.83 -3.24
C ASN A 75 -2.70 11.36 -4.62
N VAL A 76 -2.87 10.06 -4.91
CA VAL A 76 -2.57 9.45 -6.21
C VAL A 76 -3.66 9.77 -7.24
N TRP A 77 -4.89 9.94 -6.78
CA TRP A 77 -6.04 10.39 -7.59
C TRP A 77 -6.89 11.38 -6.80
N ARG A 78 -7.76 12.13 -7.47
CA ARG A 78 -8.59 13.17 -6.87
C ARG A 78 -10.08 12.91 -6.93
N GLU A 79 -10.51 12.07 -7.87
CA GLU A 79 -11.90 11.67 -8.05
C GLU A 79 -12.43 10.84 -6.88
N GLY A 80 -13.73 10.91 -6.65
CA GLY A 80 -14.42 10.06 -5.69
C GLY A 80 -14.52 8.62 -6.21
N VAL A 81 -14.53 7.66 -5.30
CA VAL A 81 -14.75 6.24 -5.61
C VAL A 81 -15.96 5.76 -4.82
N ASN A 82 -16.89 5.11 -5.50
CA ASN A 82 -18.01 4.47 -4.82
C ASN A 82 -17.53 3.17 -4.18
N LEU A 83 -17.64 3.07 -2.86
CA LEU A 83 -17.18 1.91 -2.09
C LEU A 83 -18.37 1.07 -1.64
N GLU A 84 -18.29 -0.23 -1.86
CA GLU A 84 -19.23 -1.23 -1.36
C GLU A 84 -18.44 -2.37 -0.71
N LEU A 85 -18.22 -2.25 0.61
CA LEU A 85 -17.38 -3.18 1.35
C LEU A 85 -17.81 -4.64 1.14
N GLY A 86 -16.82 -5.50 0.87
CA GLY A 86 -17.00 -6.92 0.62
C GLY A 86 -17.43 -7.27 -0.82
N LYS A 87 -17.64 -6.27 -1.69
CA LYS A 87 -17.98 -6.52 -3.10
C LYS A 87 -16.76 -6.50 -4.00
N ASN A 88 -16.76 -7.42 -4.97
CA ASN A 88 -15.81 -7.41 -6.07
C ASN A 88 -16.23 -6.36 -7.12
N ASP A 89 -15.36 -5.40 -7.42
CA ASP A 89 -15.62 -4.29 -8.34
C ASP A 89 -14.34 -3.95 -9.12
N ASP A 90 -14.41 -4.02 -10.44
CA ASP A 90 -13.26 -3.79 -11.31
C ASP A 90 -12.80 -2.32 -11.30
N VAL A 91 -13.74 -1.37 -11.11
CA VAL A 91 -13.39 0.05 -10.97
C VAL A 91 -12.59 0.26 -9.70
N VAL A 92 -13.04 -0.33 -8.58
CA VAL A 92 -12.32 -0.29 -7.30
C VAL A 92 -10.95 -0.99 -7.42
N GLY A 93 -10.88 -2.12 -8.13
CA GLY A 93 -9.63 -2.82 -8.45
C GLY A 93 -8.61 -1.94 -9.19
N SER A 94 -9.07 -1.09 -10.10
CA SER A 94 -8.20 -0.15 -10.82
C SER A 94 -7.51 0.85 -9.89
N TYR A 95 -8.15 1.26 -8.80
CA TYR A 95 -7.55 2.14 -7.80
C TYR A 95 -6.51 1.43 -6.92
N ALA A 96 -6.71 0.14 -6.64
CA ALA A 96 -5.69 -0.68 -5.98
C ALA A 96 -4.40 -0.71 -6.82
N ILE A 97 -4.52 -0.86 -8.14
CA ILE A 97 -3.38 -0.83 -9.06
C ILE A 97 -2.76 0.55 -9.16
N LYS A 98 -3.53 1.63 -9.29
CA LYS A 98 -3.01 3.01 -9.27
C LYS A 98 -2.16 3.27 -8.02
N SER A 99 -2.64 2.85 -6.86
CA SER A 99 -1.92 2.95 -5.59
C SER A 99 -0.60 2.18 -5.63
N PHE A 100 -0.65 0.92 -6.04
CA PHE A 100 0.51 0.04 -6.06
C PHE A 100 1.58 0.51 -7.05
N VAL A 101 1.21 0.89 -8.26
CA VAL A 101 2.12 1.43 -9.29
C VAL A 101 2.80 2.71 -8.80
N ALA A 102 2.03 3.63 -8.21
CA ALA A 102 2.59 4.87 -7.67
C ALA A 102 3.57 4.63 -6.51
N ALA A 103 3.24 3.69 -5.61
CA ALA A 103 4.10 3.32 -4.49
C ALA A 103 5.38 2.62 -4.96
N THR A 104 5.29 1.73 -5.95
CA THR A 104 6.45 1.07 -6.56
C THR A 104 7.37 2.09 -7.25
N LYS A 105 6.77 3.05 -7.96
CA LYS A 105 7.55 4.13 -8.58
C LYS A 105 8.29 4.96 -7.53
N ALA A 106 7.65 5.31 -6.42
CA ALA A 106 8.28 6.05 -5.34
C ALA A 106 9.45 5.27 -4.71
N LEU A 107 9.32 3.95 -4.57
CA LEU A 107 10.41 3.09 -4.12
C LEU A 107 11.58 3.10 -5.12
N LYS A 108 11.29 2.92 -6.40
CA LYS A 108 12.28 2.94 -7.49
C LYS A 108 13.04 4.27 -7.57
N ASP A 109 12.34 5.37 -7.34
CA ASP A 109 12.91 6.73 -7.36
C ASP A 109 13.64 7.09 -6.05
N GLY A 110 13.69 6.19 -5.05
CA GLY A 110 14.31 6.42 -3.75
C GLY A 110 13.58 7.44 -2.86
N LEU A 111 12.30 7.66 -3.11
CA LEU A 111 11.46 8.60 -2.34
C LEU A 111 10.86 7.94 -1.08
N VAL A 112 10.82 6.63 -1.04
CA VAL A 112 10.52 5.81 0.13
C VAL A 112 11.59 4.73 0.27
N ASP A 113 11.87 4.30 1.51
CA ASP A 113 12.93 3.34 1.81
C ASP A 113 12.48 1.90 1.64
N VAL A 114 11.21 1.63 1.94
CA VAL A 114 10.58 0.32 1.83
C VAL A 114 9.14 0.45 1.36
N LEU A 115 8.61 -0.63 0.78
CA LEU A 115 7.23 -0.75 0.34
C LEU A 115 6.52 -1.85 1.13
N VAL A 116 5.38 -1.50 1.72
CA VAL A 116 4.43 -2.45 2.32
C VAL A 116 3.17 -2.48 1.46
N THR A 117 2.70 -3.66 1.10
CA THR A 117 1.53 -3.84 0.25
C THR A 117 0.34 -4.37 1.05
N ALA A 118 -0.80 -3.67 0.99
CA ALA A 118 -2.05 -4.19 1.50
C ALA A 118 -2.66 -5.23 0.55
N PRO A 119 -3.56 -6.11 1.03
CA PRO A 119 -4.17 -7.15 0.20
C PRO A 119 -4.91 -6.58 -1.01
N ILE A 120 -4.71 -7.23 -2.16
CA ILE A 120 -5.43 -6.97 -3.41
C ILE A 120 -6.40 -8.11 -3.73
N ASN A 121 -7.42 -7.81 -4.52
CA ASN A 121 -8.28 -8.84 -5.11
C ASN A 121 -7.74 -9.20 -6.50
N LYS A 122 -7.16 -10.40 -6.64
CA LYS A 122 -6.52 -10.85 -7.88
C LYS A 122 -7.48 -10.97 -9.08
N TYR A 123 -8.79 -10.97 -8.84
CA TYR A 123 -9.79 -11.03 -9.91
C TYR A 123 -10.08 -9.67 -10.52
N ASN A 124 -10.12 -8.60 -9.72
CA ASN A 124 -10.52 -7.27 -10.18
C ASN A 124 -9.35 -6.33 -10.52
N ILE A 125 -8.10 -6.78 -10.35
CA ILE A 125 -6.92 -6.00 -10.73
C ILE A 125 -6.47 -6.25 -12.18
N GLN A 126 -6.97 -7.30 -12.82
CA GLN A 126 -6.57 -7.64 -14.18
C GLN A 126 -7.14 -6.64 -15.17
N SER A 127 -6.28 -6.06 -16.00
CA SER A 127 -6.64 -5.12 -17.05
C SER A 127 -5.67 -5.25 -18.22
N GLU A 128 -5.93 -4.51 -19.32
CA GLU A 128 -4.98 -4.46 -20.43
C GLU A 128 -3.62 -3.87 -20.02
N GLU A 129 -3.63 -2.97 -19.03
CA GLU A 129 -2.46 -2.27 -18.52
C GLU A 129 -1.75 -3.02 -17.38
N PHE A 130 -2.46 -3.91 -16.68
CA PHE A 130 -1.92 -4.69 -15.56
C PHE A 130 -2.24 -6.17 -15.71
N LYS A 131 -1.28 -6.95 -16.23
CA LYS A 131 -1.38 -8.38 -16.52
C LYS A 131 -0.46 -9.22 -15.63
N PHE A 132 -0.30 -8.84 -14.38
CA PHE A 132 0.55 -9.57 -13.44
C PHE A 132 -0.27 -10.42 -12.49
N PRO A 133 0.18 -11.64 -12.13
CA PRO A 133 -0.51 -12.51 -11.19
C PRO A 133 -0.63 -11.91 -9.79
N GLY A 134 0.31 -11.05 -9.40
CA GLY A 134 0.33 -10.43 -8.09
C GLY A 134 1.42 -9.38 -7.94
N HIS A 135 1.70 -8.99 -6.69
CA HIS A 135 2.69 -7.97 -6.37
C HIS A 135 4.12 -8.37 -6.76
N THR A 136 4.53 -9.61 -6.45
CA THR A 136 5.91 -10.07 -6.64
C THR A 136 6.35 -9.98 -8.09
N ASP A 137 5.55 -10.50 -9.01
CA ASP A 137 5.89 -10.50 -10.44
C ASP A 137 6.02 -9.08 -11.01
N TYR A 138 5.18 -8.16 -10.53
CA TYR A 138 5.26 -6.76 -10.92
C TYR A 138 6.52 -6.10 -10.37
N LEU A 139 6.84 -6.31 -9.09
CA LEU A 139 8.02 -5.75 -8.44
C LEU A 139 9.31 -6.27 -9.07
N ASP A 140 9.39 -7.57 -9.36
CA ASP A 140 10.53 -8.20 -10.02
C ASP A 140 10.82 -7.57 -11.39
N LYS A 141 9.77 -7.22 -12.14
CA LYS A 141 9.91 -6.56 -13.44
C LYS A 141 10.29 -5.08 -13.34
N GLU A 142 9.75 -4.35 -12.36
CA GLU A 142 9.88 -2.90 -12.27
C GLU A 142 11.11 -2.43 -11.49
N LEU A 143 11.63 -3.26 -10.58
CA LEU A 143 12.80 -2.95 -9.76
C LEU A 143 14.05 -3.61 -10.34
N GLU A 144 15.22 -3.08 -9.99
CA GLU A 144 16.50 -3.67 -10.40
C GLU A 144 16.83 -4.91 -9.55
N GLY A 145 17.36 -5.96 -10.19
CA GLY A 145 17.75 -7.22 -9.56
C GLY A 145 16.72 -8.33 -9.76
N ASP A 146 16.90 -9.43 -9.03
CA ASP A 146 16.02 -10.59 -9.06
C ASP A 146 15.24 -10.66 -7.72
N ALA A 147 13.94 -10.97 -7.77
CA ALA A 147 13.14 -11.09 -6.57
C ALA A 147 13.51 -12.36 -5.77
N LEU A 148 13.75 -12.21 -4.49
CA LEU A 148 13.92 -13.30 -3.55
C LEU A 148 12.79 -13.28 -2.51
N MET A 149 11.99 -14.34 -2.45
CA MET A 149 11.00 -14.49 -1.40
C MET A 149 11.67 -14.95 -0.11
N LEU A 150 11.51 -14.15 0.94
CA LEU A 150 12.08 -14.41 2.26
C LEU A 150 10.96 -14.55 3.30
N MET A 151 10.87 -15.70 3.95
CA MET A 151 9.99 -15.93 5.09
C MET A 151 10.76 -15.67 6.37
N VAL A 152 10.21 -14.82 7.25
CA VAL A 152 10.91 -14.41 8.48
C VAL A 152 10.02 -14.64 9.69
N HIS A 153 10.59 -15.29 10.72
CA HIS A 153 9.98 -15.45 12.04
C HIS A 153 11.08 -15.42 13.10
N ASP A 154 11.07 -14.42 13.97
CA ASP A 154 12.09 -14.17 14.96
C ASP A 154 13.52 -14.26 14.35
N ASP A 155 14.33 -15.23 14.79
CA ASP A 155 15.69 -15.45 14.28
C ASP A 155 15.76 -16.35 13.03
N LEU A 156 14.65 -16.96 12.64
CA LEU A 156 14.58 -17.82 11.46
C LEU A 156 14.31 -17.00 10.19
N ARG A 157 15.18 -17.14 9.21
CA ARG A 157 15.03 -16.56 7.88
C ARG A 157 15.20 -17.66 6.83
N VAL A 158 14.16 -17.87 6.02
CA VAL A 158 14.13 -18.91 4.97
C VAL A 158 13.98 -18.22 3.61
N GLY A 159 15.03 -18.27 2.79
CA GLY A 159 14.98 -17.84 1.40
C GLY A 159 14.49 -19.00 0.52
N LEU A 160 13.54 -18.72 -0.38
CA LEU A 160 13.01 -19.68 -1.34
C LEU A 160 13.81 -19.56 -2.64
N LEU A 161 14.34 -20.68 -3.12
CA LEU A 161 15.02 -20.72 -4.44
C LEU A 161 14.04 -20.73 -5.60
N THR A 162 12.83 -21.23 -5.36
CA THR A 162 11.73 -21.23 -6.33
C THR A 162 10.42 -20.95 -5.61
N ASP A 163 9.44 -20.35 -6.30
CA ASP A 163 8.08 -20.23 -5.85
C ASP A 163 7.11 -20.73 -6.94
N HIS A 164 5.90 -21.14 -6.55
CA HIS A 164 4.83 -21.58 -7.46
C HIS A 164 5.21 -22.63 -8.52
N VAL A 165 6.23 -23.45 -8.26
CA VAL A 165 6.64 -24.58 -9.09
C VAL A 165 6.43 -25.88 -8.34
N PRO A 166 6.10 -27.00 -9.05
CA PRO A 166 5.94 -28.31 -8.44
C PRO A 166 7.24 -28.84 -7.85
#